data_8359302e1374a8ee59bccb935f8a27af
#
_entry.id   8359302e1374a8ee59bccb935f8a27af
#
_cell.length_a   1.000
_cell.length_b   1.000
_cell.length_c   1.000
_cell.angle_alpha   90.00
_cell.angle_beta   90.00
_cell.angle_gamma   90.00
#
_symmetry.space_group_name_H-M   'P 1'
#
loop_
_entity.id
_entity.type
_entity.pdbx_description
1 polymer ?
#
loop_
_entity_poly.entity_id
_entity_poly.type
_entity_poly.pdbx_seq_one_letter_code
_entity_poly.pdbx_strand_id
1 'polypeptide(L)'
;MAIDSYAFRERSAALAGAPLVFAFHGTGGDENQFFPLAAQIWPQAGVVAPRGDVSEQGALRFFRRKAEGVYDFEDLAVRRRALAAFVGAHKARARPGRTIGLGYSNGANILAAMALEDAELFDEIVLMHPLIPWTPADNPALARLRVLITAGRRDPICPPPLTIALEDHFRRQGAAVTIDWHDGGHEIRPSEQAAIERFAGAGG
;
A
#
# COMPACT_ATOMS: atom_id res chain seq x y z
N MET A 1 -5.57 21.96 -5.43
CA MET A 1 -5.09 20.61 -5.81
C MET A 1 -5.53 19.63 -4.76
N ALA A 2 -6.02 18.90 -5.12
CA ALA A 2 -6.48 17.66 -5.58
C ALA A 2 -6.83 16.68 -4.46
N ILE A 3 -7.43 17.19 -3.35
CA ILE A 3 -8.06 16.31 -2.36
C ILE A 3 -9.16 15.47 -3.03
N ASP A 4 -9.77 15.99 -4.10
CA ASP A 4 -10.82 15.35 -4.90
C ASP A 4 -10.31 14.87 -6.27
N SER A 5 -8.99 14.62 -6.43
CA SER A 5 -8.42 14.16 -7.69
C SER A 5 -8.73 12.69 -8.01
N TYR A 6 -9.18 11.94 -7.02
CA TYR A 6 -9.68 10.57 -7.16
C TYR A 6 -11.09 10.48 -6.57
N ALA A 7 -11.93 9.61 -7.10
CA ALA A 7 -13.08 9.13 -6.34
C ALA A 7 -12.55 8.36 -5.12
N PHE A 8 -13.13 8.57 -3.95
CA PHE A 8 -12.67 7.91 -2.73
C PHE A 8 -13.80 7.75 -1.71
N ARG A 9 -13.61 6.85 -0.78
CA ARG A 9 -14.41 6.71 0.43
C ARG A 9 -13.60 7.19 1.62
N GLU A 10 -14.23 7.93 2.55
CA GLU A 10 -13.55 8.38 3.77
C GLU A 10 -14.35 8.17 5.04
N ARG A 11 -13.63 8.08 6.15
CA ARG A 11 -14.11 8.16 7.53
C ARG A 11 -13.18 9.10 8.29
N SER A 12 -13.74 10.08 8.99
CA SER A 12 -12.96 10.95 9.87
C SER A 12 -12.34 10.17 11.03
N ALA A 13 -11.19 10.62 11.52
CA ALA A 13 -10.59 10.10 12.73
C ALA A 13 -11.46 10.43 13.96
N ALA A 14 -11.39 9.59 14.99
CA ALA A 14 -12.14 9.79 16.23
C ALA A 14 -11.63 10.99 17.05
N LEU A 15 -10.32 11.26 16.97
CA LEU A 15 -9.64 12.30 17.73
C LEU A 15 -8.62 13.04 16.86
N ALA A 16 -8.33 14.29 17.21
CA ALA A 16 -7.23 15.04 16.58
C ALA A 16 -5.90 14.33 16.82
N GLY A 17 -5.06 14.27 15.78
CA GLY A 17 -3.77 13.56 15.84
C GLY A 17 -3.87 12.03 15.76
N ALA A 18 -5.06 11.45 15.73
CA ALA A 18 -5.20 10.01 15.49
C ALA A 18 -4.61 9.61 14.12
N PRO A 19 -4.23 8.34 13.92
CA PRO A 19 -3.67 7.88 12.66
C PRO A 19 -4.60 8.12 11.46
N LEU A 20 -4.00 8.24 10.26
CA LEU A 20 -4.71 8.26 8.99
C LEU A 20 -4.27 7.05 8.16
N VAL A 21 -5.23 6.20 7.79
CA VAL A 21 -5.00 5.00 6.98
C VAL A 21 -5.44 5.26 5.55
N PHE A 22 -4.56 5.01 4.60
CA PHE A 22 -4.89 4.95 3.17
C PHE A 22 -5.01 3.50 2.72
N ALA A 23 -6.16 3.12 2.14
CA ALA A 23 -6.43 1.75 1.71
C ALA A 23 -6.54 1.65 0.18
N PHE A 24 -5.60 0.92 -0.45
CA PHE A 24 -5.47 0.78 -1.90
C PHE A 24 -5.94 -0.61 -2.35
N HIS A 25 -6.98 -0.64 -3.18
CA HIS A 25 -7.58 -1.89 -3.68
C HIS A 25 -6.70 -2.64 -4.68
N GLY A 26 -6.96 -3.94 -4.86
CA GLY A 26 -6.37 -4.74 -5.94
C GLY A 26 -7.06 -4.51 -7.29
N THR A 27 -6.53 -5.12 -8.35
CA THR A 27 -7.15 -5.09 -9.68
C THR A 27 -8.60 -5.58 -9.63
N GLY A 28 -9.52 -4.80 -10.18
CA GLY A 28 -10.95 -5.10 -10.21
C GLY A 28 -11.71 -4.74 -8.92
N GLY A 29 -11.01 -4.33 -7.87
CA GLY A 29 -11.61 -3.75 -6.68
C GLY A 29 -11.95 -2.27 -6.85
N ASP A 30 -12.45 -1.66 -5.78
CA ASP A 30 -12.76 -0.23 -5.69
C ASP A 30 -12.48 0.31 -4.27
N GLU A 31 -12.89 1.52 -3.99
CA GLU A 31 -12.74 2.19 -2.69
C GLU A 31 -13.43 1.48 -1.51
N ASN A 32 -14.24 0.46 -1.78
CA ASN A 32 -14.93 -0.30 -0.74
C ASN A 32 -14.17 -1.56 -0.31
N GLN A 33 -13.22 -2.07 -1.12
CA GLN A 33 -12.61 -3.37 -0.92
C GLN A 33 -11.95 -3.52 0.47
N PHE A 34 -11.10 -2.57 0.86
CA PHE A 34 -10.35 -2.64 2.12
C PHE A 34 -10.78 -1.58 3.15
N PHE A 35 -11.74 -0.73 2.81
CA PHE A 35 -12.26 0.27 3.73
C PHE A 35 -12.80 -0.34 5.04
N PRO A 36 -13.62 -1.43 5.02
CA PRO A 36 -14.11 -2.05 6.25
C PRO A 36 -12.97 -2.67 7.07
N LEU A 37 -12.02 -3.34 6.43
CA LEU A 37 -10.87 -3.95 7.10
C LEU A 37 -10.00 -2.88 7.81
N ALA A 38 -9.67 -1.80 7.11
CA ALA A 38 -8.92 -0.70 7.69
C ALA A 38 -9.67 -0.07 8.87
N ALA A 39 -10.97 0.13 8.75
CA ALA A 39 -11.81 0.65 9.82
C ALA A 39 -11.89 -0.26 11.05
N GLN A 40 -11.83 -1.58 10.86
CA GLN A 40 -11.83 -2.58 11.92
C GLN A 40 -10.49 -2.64 12.65
N ILE A 41 -9.38 -2.70 11.90
CA ILE A 41 -8.03 -2.86 12.47
C ILE A 41 -7.58 -1.57 13.21
N TRP A 42 -7.91 -0.40 12.65
CA TRP A 42 -7.58 0.90 13.24
C TRP A 42 -8.87 1.68 13.61
N PRO A 43 -9.60 1.29 14.67
CA PRO A 43 -10.93 1.82 14.97
C PRO A 43 -10.94 3.33 15.27
N GLN A 44 -9.85 3.90 15.75
CA GLN A 44 -9.72 5.33 16.05
C GLN A 44 -9.19 6.16 14.88
N ALA A 45 -8.63 5.52 13.85
CA ALA A 45 -8.01 6.19 12.73
C ALA A 45 -9.03 6.82 11.77
N GLY A 46 -8.63 7.90 11.09
CA GLY A 46 -9.25 8.27 9.84
C GLY A 46 -8.92 7.24 8.76
N VAL A 47 -9.82 7.02 7.83
CA VAL A 47 -9.60 6.10 6.69
C VAL A 47 -9.91 6.82 5.40
N VAL A 48 -9.01 6.76 4.42
CA VAL A 48 -9.21 7.26 3.06
C VAL A 48 -8.90 6.13 2.09
N ALA A 49 -9.86 5.74 1.28
CA ALA A 49 -9.69 4.67 0.30
C ALA A 49 -9.95 5.23 -1.11
N PRO A 50 -8.91 5.55 -1.89
CA PRO A 50 -9.07 6.01 -3.26
C PRO A 50 -9.49 4.88 -4.18
N ARG A 51 -10.25 5.24 -5.23
CA ARG A 51 -10.56 4.37 -6.36
C ARG A 51 -9.51 4.58 -7.44
N GLY A 52 -8.87 3.51 -7.92
CA GLY A 52 -8.00 3.56 -9.08
C GLY A 52 -8.76 4.05 -10.32
N ASP A 53 -8.15 4.94 -11.08
CA ASP A 53 -8.77 5.66 -12.22
C ASP A 53 -8.35 5.11 -13.59
N VAL A 54 -7.62 3.98 -13.61
CA VAL A 54 -7.29 3.23 -14.81
C VAL A 54 -8.24 2.05 -14.96
N SER A 55 -8.80 1.86 -16.16
CA SER A 55 -9.65 0.70 -16.47
C SER A 55 -8.92 -0.24 -17.43
N GLU A 56 -8.80 -1.50 -17.04
CA GLU A 56 -8.32 -2.60 -17.88
C GLU A 56 -9.50 -3.54 -18.15
N GLN A 57 -10.15 -3.40 -19.31
CA GLN A 57 -11.33 -4.18 -19.68
C GLN A 57 -12.47 -4.14 -18.62
N GLY A 58 -12.64 -2.97 -17.99
CA GLY A 58 -13.62 -2.77 -16.91
C GLY A 58 -13.08 -3.01 -15.51
N ALA A 59 -11.95 -3.68 -15.33
CA ALA A 59 -11.29 -3.85 -14.04
C ALA A 59 -10.52 -2.57 -13.66
N LEU A 60 -10.82 -1.99 -12.49
CA LEU A 60 -10.15 -0.79 -12.00
C LEU A 60 -8.74 -1.11 -11.49
N ARG A 61 -7.81 -0.19 -11.75
CA ARG A 61 -6.40 -0.25 -11.36
C ARG A 61 -5.86 1.14 -11.02
N PHE A 62 -4.74 1.20 -10.30
CA PHE A 62 -4.03 2.46 -10.03
C PHE A 62 -3.07 2.86 -11.15
N PHE A 63 -2.59 1.91 -11.94
CA PHE A 63 -1.67 2.18 -13.08
C PHE A 63 -1.80 1.07 -14.13
N ARG A 64 -1.40 1.40 -15.38
CA ARG A 64 -1.44 0.46 -16.51
C ARG A 64 -0.31 -0.56 -16.44
N ARG A 65 -0.57 -1.74 -17.00
CA ARG A 65 0.42 -2.77 -17.34
C ARG A 65 0.36 -3.09 -18.83
N LYS A 66 1.47 -3.56 -19.38
CA LYS A 66 1.55 -4.05 -20.79
C LYS A 66 1.16 -5.52 -20.89
N ALA A 67 1.46 -6.30 -19.84
CA ALA A 67 1.10 -7.69 -19.64
C ALA A 67 1.17 -8.02 -18.14
N GLU A 68 0.83 -9.27 -17.76
CA GLU A 68 1.01 -9.73 -16.39
C GLU A 68 2.49 -9.61 -15.98
N GLY A 69 2.75 -8.95 -14.84
CA GLY A 69 4.12 -8.67 -14.36
C GLY A 69 4.93 -7.65 -15.18
N VAL A 70 4.40 -7.11 -16.28
CA VAL A 70 5.07 -6.14 -17.16
C VAL A 70 4.41 -4.77 -17.06
N TYR A 71 5.00 -3.87 -16.29
CA TYR A 71 4.44 -2.54 -16.03
C TYR A 71 4.63 -1.55 -17.19
N ASP A 72 3.68 -0.65 -17.36
CA ASP A 72 3.85 0.61 -18.07
C ASP A 72 4.50 1.60 -17.11
N PHE A 73 5.85 1.67 -17.14
CA PHE A 73 6.61 2.50 -16.19
C PHE A 73 6.36 4.00 -16.36
N GLU A 74 6.01 4.46 -17.56
CA GLU A 74 5.66 5.87 -17.79
C GLU A 74 4.35 6.21 -17.09
N ASP A 75 3.33 5.36 -17.27
CA ASP A 75 2.05 5.52 -16.57
C ASP A 75 2.21 5.37 -15.05
N LEU A 76 2.97 4.36 -14.59
CA LEU A 76 3.28 4.18 -13.16
C LEU A 76 3.89 5.46 -12.56
N ALA A 77 4.85 6.08 -13.23
CA ALA A 77 5.48 7.30 -12.75
C ALA A 77 4.51 8.49 -12.66
N VAL A 78 3.58 8.62 -13.64
CA VAL A 78 2.54 9.65 -13.62
C VAL A 78 1.56 9.40 -12.48
N ARG A 79 1.02 8.17 -12.37
CA ARG A 79 0.02 7.79 -11.35
C ARG A 79 0.58 7.87 -9.94
N ARG A 80 1.82 7.40 -9.75
CA ARG A 80 2.52 7.51 -8.47
C ARG A 80 2.58 8.96 -7.95
N ARG A 81 2.99 9.91 -8.83
CA ARG A 81 3.05 11.33 -8.45
C ARG A 81 1.66 11.92 -8.14
N ALA A 82 0.66 11.58 -8.95
CA ALA A 82 -0.71 12.04 -8.74
C ALA A 82 -1.27 11.51 -7.40
N LEU A 83 -1.04 10.23 -7.12
CA LEU A 83 -1.53 9.60 -5.89
C LEU A 83 -0.75 10.08 -4.65
N ALA A 84 0.55 10.32 -4.77
CA ALA A 84 1.35 10.94 -3.71
C ALA A 84 0.85 12.36 -3.37
N ALA A 85 0.48 13.15 -4.39
CA ALA A 85 -0.13 14.47 -4.17
C ALA A 85 -1.51 14.38 -3.50
N PHE A 86 -2.33 13.37 -3.84
CA PHE A 86 -3.60 13.08 -3.18
C PHE A 86 -3.38 12.72 -1.70
N VAL A 87 -2.46 11.79 -1.40
CA VAL A 87 -2.08 11.42 -0.03
C VAL A 87 -1.61 12.65 0.76
N GLY A 88 -0.71 13.45 0.19
CA GLY A 88 -0.19 14.66 0.82
C GLY A 88 -1.29 15.69 1.14
N ALA A 89 -2.27 15.87 0.26
CA ALA A 89 -3.41 16.78 0.49
C ALA A 89 -4.29 16.32 1.66
N HIS A 90 -4.58 15.02 1.75
CA HIS A 90 -5.33 14.46 2.88
C HIS A 90 -4.55 14.52 4.20
N LYS A 91 -3.23 14.26 4.18
CA LYS A 91 -2.34 14.45 5.35
C LYS A 91 -2.37 15.89 5.84
N ALA A 92 -2.23 16.86 4.93
CA ALA A 92 -2.26 18.28 5.28
C ALA A 92 -3.59 18.72 5.90
N ARG A 93 -4.72 18.18 5.42
CA ARG A 93 -6.06 18.42 5.96
C ARG A 93 -6.24 17.78 7.33
N ALA A 94 -5.88 16.50 7.47
CA ALA A 94 -6.16 15.72 8.68
C ALA A 94 -5.14 15.95 9.80
N ARG A 95 -3.90 16.31 9.48
CA ARG A 95 -2.75 16.47 10.41
C ARG A 95 -2.61 15.27 11.35
N PRO A 96 -2.50 14.04 10.80
CA PRO A 96 -2.41 12.84 11.62
C PRO A 96 -1.08 12.78 12.38
N GLY A 97 -1.08 12.16 13.55
CA GLY A 97 0.16 11.82 14.26
C GLY A 97 0.95 10.71 13.57
N ARG A 98 0.28 9.89 12.75
CA ARG A 98 0.87 8.77 12.00
C ARG A 98 0.09 8.50 10.72
N THR A 99 0.79 8.20 9.64
CA THR A 99 0.19 7.85 8.33
C THR A 99 0.49 6.40 7.99
N ILE A 100 -0.54 5.62 7.67
CA ILE A 100 -0.45 4.19 7.39
C ILE A 100 -0.96 3.94 5.97
N GLY A 101 -0.22 3.16 5.19
CA GLY A 101 -0.66 2.64 3.90
C GLY A 101 -1.04 1.16 4.02
N LEU A 102 -2.17 0.75 3.45
CA LEU A 102 -2.59 -0.64 3.30
C LEU A 102 -2.89 -0.90 1.83
N GLY A 103 -2.26 -1.87 1.21
CA GLY A 103 -2.50 -2.17 -0.20
C GLY A 103 -2.42 -3.66 -0.53
N TYR A 104 -3.17 -4.07 -1.56
CA TYR A 104 -3.17 -5.43 -2.07
C TYR A 104 -2.86 -5.45 -3.57
N SER A 105 -1.96 -6.37 -3.99
CA SER A 105 -1.66 -6.59 -5.41
C SER A 105 -1.33 -5.27 -6.12
N ASN A 106 -2.10 -4.83 -7.13
CA ASN A 106 -1.91 -3.54 -7.80
C ASN A 106 -1.87 -2.35 -6.82
N GLY A 107 -2.71 -2.36 -5.78
CA GLY A 107 -2.70 -1.37 -4.71
C GLY A 107 -1.43 -1.43 -3.84
N ALA A 108 -0.92 -2.63 -3.55
CA ALA A 108 0.36 -2.79 -2.85
C ALA A 108 1.53 -2.29 -3.71
N ASN A 109 1.45 -2.50 -5.03
CA ASN A 109 2.50 -2.11 -5.96
C ASN A 109 2.63 -0.59 -6.08
N ILE A 110 1.51 0.13 -6.22
CA ILE A 110 1.54 1.60 -6.27
C ILE A 110 1.92 2.21 -4.91
N LEU A 111 1.46 1.60 -3.81
CA LEU A 111 1.84 2.01 -2.45
C LEU A 111 3.35 1.85 -2.22
N ALA A 112 3.92 0.69 -2.57
CA ALA A 112 5.36 0.46 -2.50
C ALA A 112 6.12 1.44 -3.38
N ALA A 113 5.67 1.68 -4.63
CA ALA A 113 6.30 2.63 -5.54
C ALA A 113 6.29 4.06 -4.99
N MET A 114 5.22 4.50 -4.30
CA MET A 114 5.18 5.80 -3.62
C MET A 114 6.18 5.86 -2.47
N ALA A 115 6.18 4.86 -1.57
CA ALA A 115 7.03 4.84 -0.39
C ALA A 115 8.53 4.74 -0.73
N LEU A 116 8.89 3.98 -1.76
CA LEU A 116 10.27 3.85 -2.26
C LEU A 116 10.84 5.19 -2.77
N GLU A 117 10.01 6.03 -3.38
CA GLU A 117 10.42 7.33 -3.90
C GLU A 117 10.37 8.42 -2.83
N ASP A 118 9.30 8.45 -2.03
CA ASP A 118 9.06 9.45 -0.98
C ASP A 118 8.71 8.75 0.33
N ALA A 119 9.73 8.49 1.13
CA ALA A 119 9.59 7.82 2.43
C ALA A 119 8.83 8.66 3.48
N GLU A 120 8.58 9.96 3.22
CA GLU A 120 7.86 10.83 4.16
C GLU A 120 6.34 10.73 4.01
N LEU A 121 5.86 10.09 2.96
CA LEU A 121 4.43 9.90 2.75
C LEU A 121 3.77 9.01 3.81
N PHE A 122 4.51 7.99 4.30
CA PHE A 122 4.00 7.01 5.25
C PHE A 122 4.99 6.76 6.39
N ASP A 123 4.47 6.48 7.56
CA ASP A 123 5.23 5.98 8.72
C ASP A 123 5.21 4.45 8.74
N GLU A 124 4.12 3.86 8.23
CA GLU A 124 3.93 2.41 8.16
C GLU A 124 3.27 2.02 6.83
N ILE A 125 3.69 0.90 6.26
CA ILE A 125 3.01 0.32 5.09
C ILE A 125 2.77 -1.17 5.28
N VAL A 126 1.60 -1.62 4.83
CA VAL A 126 1.20 -3.02 4.71
C VAL A 126 1.05 -3.35 3.24
N LEU A 127 1.89 -4.23 2.75
CA LEU A 127 1.95 -4.66 1.36
C LEU A 127 1.50 -6.12 1.27
N MET A 128 0.26 -6.34 0.85
CA MET A 128 -0.27 -7.68 0.62
C MET A 128 -0.01 -8.10 -0.83
N HIS A 129 0.77 -9.17 -1.02
CA HIS A 129 1.17 -9.69 -2.33
C HIS A 129 1.77 -8.63 -3.27
N PRO A 130 2.82 -7.90 -2.85
CA PRO A 130 3.44 -6.88 -3.68
C PRO A 130 4.25 -7.50 -4.83
N LEU A 131 4.27 -6.81 -5.97
CA LEU A 131 5.14 -7.11 -7.09
C LEU A 131 5.92 -5.87 -7.50
N ILE A 132 7.23 -5.85 -7.28
CA ILE A 132 8.14 -4.79 -7.70
C ILE A 132 9.18 -5.41 -8.65
N PRO A 133 8.91 -5.44 -9.96
CA PRO A 133 9.75 -6.14 -10.95
C PRO A 133 10.94 -5.28 -11.43
N TRP A 134 11.44 -4.40 -10.60
CA TRP A 134 12.66 -3.61 -10.86
C TRP A 134 13.49 -3.49 -9.59
N THR A 135 14.75 -3.09 -9.71
CA THR A 135 15.60 -2.75 -8.58
C THR A 135 15.34 -1.29 -8.20
N PRO A 136 14.76 -1.00 -7.02
CA PRO A 136 14.58 0.38 -6.58
C PRO A 136 15.92 1.07 -6.31
N ALA A 137 15.95 2.40 -6.48
CA ALA A 137 17.10 3.21 -6.07
C ALA A 137 17.25 3.20 -4.54
N ASP A 138 18.48 3.38 -4.06
CA ASP A 138 18.73 3.55 -2.63
C ASP A 138 18.07 4.84 -2.11
N ASN A 139 17.40 4.72 -0.98
CA ASN A 139 16.75 5.83 -0.29
C ASN A 139 16.93 5.67 1.24
N PRO A 140 17.98 6.25 1.84
CA PRO A 140 18.22 6.12 3.29
C PRO A 140 17.09 6.65 4.18
N ALA A 141 16.20 7.49 3.67
CA ALA A 141 15.03 7.96 4.42
C ALA A 141 14.03 6.82 4.74
N LEU A 142 14.12 5.68 4.04
CA LEU A 142 13.34 4.48 4.33
C LEU A 142 13.67 3.87 5.70
N ALA A 143 14.78 4.23 6.35
CA ALA A 143 15.14 3.76 7.69
C ALA A 143 14.10 4.09 8.78
N ARG A 144 13.25 5.07 8.54
CA ARG A 144 12.13 5.42 9.44
C ARG A 144 10.86 4.61 9.22
N LEU A 145 10.77 3.87 8.11
CA LEU A 145 9.55 3.18 7.69
C LEU A 145 9.41 1.83 8.39
N ARG A 146 8.20 1.54 8.86
CA ARG A 146 7.80 0.19 9.27
C ARG A 146 7.05 -0.49 8.12
N VAL A 147 7.44 -1.69 7.77
CA VAL A 147 6.89 -2.43 6.63
C VAL A 147 6.41 -3.81 7.08
N LEU A 148 5.15 -4.13 6.76
CA LEU A 148 4.66 -5.51 6.74
C LEU A 148 4.51 -5.93 5.28
N ILE A 149 5.07 -7.08 4.94
CA ILE A 149 4.82 -7.75 3.67
C ILE A 149 4.10 -9.06 3.97
N THR A 150 2.99 -9.34 3.29
CA THR A 150 2.37 -10.66 3.30
C THR A 150 2.41 -11.27 1.91
N ALA A 151 2.66 -12.59 1.79
CA ALA A 151 2.85 -13.23 0.49
C ALA A 151 2.57 -14.73 0.51
N GLY A 152 2.12 -15.25 -0.63
CA GLY A 152 1.94 -16.68 -0.87
C GLY A 152 3.21 -17.34 -1.40
N ARG A 153 3.58 -18.48 -0.84
CA ARG A 153 4.76 -19.28 -1.30
C ARG A 153 4.57 -19.88 -2.69
N ARG A 154 3.33 -19.97 -3.17
CA ARG A 154 2.96 -20.52 -4.48
C ARG A 154 2.24 -19.47 -5.33
N ASP A 155 2.52 -18.19 -5.09
CA ASP A 155 1.92 -17.08 -5.83
C ASP A 155 2.52 -17.02 -7.25
N PRO A 156 1.72 -17.28 -8.32
CA PRO A 156 2.22 -17.25 -9.69
C PRO A 156 2.29 -15.81 -10.24
N ILE A 157 1.61 -14.85 -9.60
CA ILE A 157 1.56 -13.45 -10.03
C ILE A 157 2.69 -12.65 -9.38
N CYS A 158 2.92 -12.89 -8.08
CA CYS A 158 3.98 -12.25 -7.30
C CYS A 158 4.99 -13.32 -6.82
N PRO A 159 5.90 -13.80 -7.69
CA PRO A 159 6.79 -14.90 -7.37
C PRO A 159 7.65 -14.60 -6.14
N PRO A 160 7.86 -15.59 -5.24
CA PRO A 160 8.63 -15.40 -4.01
C PRO A 160 10.00 -14.74 -4.17
N PRO A 161 10.80 -14.99 -5.21
CA PRO A 161 12.09 -14.31 -5.38
C PRO A 161 11.97 -12.78 -5.48
N LEU A 162 10.90 -12.25 -6.10
CA LEU A 162 10.69 -10.81 -6.21
C LEU A 162 10.20 -10.20 -4.88
N THR A 163 9.40 -10.94 -4.12
CA THR A 163 9.00 -10.54 -2.77
C THR A 163 10.21 -10.48 -1.83
N ILE A 164 11.09 -11.50 -1.89
CA ILE A 164 12.35 -11.56 -1.11
C ILE A 164 13.26 -10.39 -1.51
N ALA A 165 13.39 -10.10 -2.81
CA ALA A 165 14.21 -8.99 -3.28
C ALA A 165 13.72 -7.62 -2.76
N LEU A 166 12.40 -7.45 -2.68
CA LEU A 166 11.78 -6.24 -2.11
C LEU A 166 12.01 -6.16 -0.59
N GLU A 167 11.83 -7.26 0.14
CA GLU A 167 12.14 -7.36 1.58
C GLU A 167 13.59 -6.98 1.85
N ASP A 168 14.53 -7.59 1.12
CA ASP A 168 15.97 -7.33 1.24
C ASP A 168 16.31 -5.88 0.93
N HIS A 169 15.64 -5.27 -0.07
CA HIS A 169 15.84 -3.86 -0.37
C HIS A 169 15.44 -2.99 0.82
N PHE A 170 14.24 -3.13 1.37
CA PHE A 170 13.80 -2.36 2.53
C PHE A 170 14.73 -2.54 3.74
N ARG A 171 15.16 -3.79 4.01
CA ARG A 171 16.10 -4.08 5.10
C ARG A 171 17.46 -3.41 4.90
N ARG A 172 18.02 -3.44 3.68
CA ARG A 172 19.28 -2.74 3.36
C ARG A 172 19.19 -1.24 3.52
N GLN A 173 18.01 -0.65 3.29
CA GLN A 173 17.76 0.77 3.53
C GLN A 173 17.46 1.09 5.02
N GLY A 174 17.51 0.11 5.91
CA GLY A 174 17.31 0.27 7.34
C GLY A 174 15.87 0.26 7.83
N ALA A 175 14.90 -0.01 6.96
CA ALA A 175 13.49 -0.11 7.34
C ALA A 175 13.24 -1.29 8.31
N ALA A 176 12.27 -1.13 9.22
CA ALA A 176 11.82 -2.19 10.11
C ALA A 176 10.83 -3.11 9.38
N VAL A 177 11.32 -4.25 8.86
CA VAL A 177 10.53 -5.15 8.01
C VAL A 177 10.07 -6.39 8.76
N THR A 178 8.77 -6.65 8.70
CA THR A 178 8.13 -7.93 9.06
C THR A 178 7.63 -8.58 7.78
N ILE A 179 7.84 -9.88 7.61
CA ILE A 179 7.26 -10.66 6.52
C ILE A 179 6.46 -11.84 7.07
N ASP A 180 5.27 -12.06 6.50
CA ASP A 180 4.39 -13.18 6.82
C ASP A 180 4.11 -13.98 5.55
N TRP A 181 4.53 -15.26 5.54
CA TRP A 181 4.36 -16.18 4.42
C TRP A 181 3.26 -17.18 4.70
N HIS A 182 2.37 -17.41 3.74
CA HIS A 182 1.44 -18.53 3.77
C HIS A 182 1.66 -19.51 2.60
N ASP A 183 1.15 -20.74 2.74
CA ASP A 183 1.33 -21.81 1.74
C ASP A 183 0.33 -21.73 0.56
N GLY A 184 -0.25 -20.55 0.30
CA GLY A 184 -1.18 -20.29 -0.80
C GLY A 184 -0.55 -19.65 -2.01
N GLY A 185 -1.43 -19.18 -2.91
CA GLY A 185 -1.13 -18.38 -4.10
C GLY A 185 -1.34 -16.89 -3.86
N HIS A 186 -2.06 -16.24 -4.79
CA HIS A 186 -2.33 -14.79 -4.76
C HIS A 186 -3.57 -14.41 -3.93
N GLU A 187 -4.28 -15.37 -3.39
CA GLU A 187 -5.47 -15.13 -2.57
C GLU A 187 -5.12 -14.61 -1.17
N ILE A 188 -5.90 -13.66 -0.67
CA ILE A 188 -5.77 -13.21 0.74
C ILE A 188 -6.31 -14.29 1.67
N ARG A 189 -5.56 -14.60 2.72
CA ARG A 189 -5.93 -15.60 3.74
C ARG A 189 -6.20 -14.97 5.11
N PRO A 190 -7.00 -15.63 5.98
CA PRO A 190 -7.24 -15.13 7.35
C PRO A 190 -5.95 -14.93 8.17
N SER A 191 -4.88 -15.70 7.90
CA SER A 191 -3.58 -15.52 8.54
C SER A 191 -2.96 -14.16 8.28
N GLU A 192 -3.19 -13.59 7.09
CA GLU A 192 -2.69 -12.25 6.72
C GLU A 192 -3.42 -11.16 7.49
N GLN A 193 -4.75 -11.27 7.65
CA GLN A 193 -5.48 -10.35 8.52
C GLN A 193 -4.91 -10.39 9.94
N ALA A 194 -4.68 -11.57 10.50
CA ALA A 194 -4.06 -11.70 11.82
C ALA A 194 -2.64 -11.11 11.88
N ALA A 195 -1.85 -11.22 10.77
CA ALA A 195 -0.55 -10.57 10.68
C ALA A 195 -0.65 -9.04 10.69
N ILE A 196 -1.64 -8.48 9.97
CA ILE A 196 -1.90 -7.04 9.96
C ILE A 196 -2.34 -6.55 11.35
N GLU A 197 -3.21 -7.29 12.04
CA GLU A 197 -3.64 -6.96 13.41
C GLU A 197 -2.47 -6.95 14.40
N ARG A 198 -1.57 -7.95 14.33
CA ARG A 198 -0.32 -7.97 15.14
C ARG A 198 0.59 -6.79 14.82
N PHE A 199 0.76 -6.48 13.55
CA PHE A 199 1.60 -5.36 13.11
C PHE A 199 1.03 -4.02 13.58
N ALA A 200 -0.27 -3.82 13.48
CA ALA A 200 -0.97 -2.62 13.96
C ALA A 200 -0.83 -2.45 15.48
N GLY A 201 -0.98 -3.53 16.25
CA GLY A 201 -0.85 -3.52 17.71
C GLY A 201 0.57 -3.24 18.21
N ALA A 202 1.60 -3.56 17.45
CA ALA A 202 3.00 -3.31 17.80
C ALA A 202 3.45 -1.87 17.53
N GLY A 203 2.62 -1.04 16.89
CA GLY A 203 2.92 0.36 16.54
C GLY A 203 2.21 1.39 17.43
N GLY A 204 1.55 0.96 18.52
CA GLY A 204 0.82 1.80 19.47
C GLY A 204 1.71 2.38 20.55
#